data_8074eae604c753eddee2de2a78724602
#
_entry.id   8074eae604c753eddee2de2a78724602
#
_cell.length_a   1.000
_cell.length_b   1.000
_cell.length_c   1.000
_cell.angle_alpha   90.00
_cell.angle_beta   90.00
_cell.angle_gamma   90.00
#
_symmetry.space_group_name_H-M   'P 1'
#
loop_
_entity.id
_entity.type
_entity.pdbx_description
1 polymer ?
#
loop_
_entity_poly.entity_id
_entity_poly.type
_entity_poly.pdbx_seq_one_letter_code
_entity_poly.pdbx_strand_id
1 'polypeptide(L)'
;MKLIPLCALTVLITMGACQSNNPEEISEAKTADTTQIEADTITSEEVIVKADINEQLNSFTQMLSGEPTAYKSDLSNRDIWLKYSKSTSAKWNKLQSKIALPIEQWVNTKGYNQKHPNRTLLYPFAGGDYFYAHLFFPNVDTIIMVGLEPPGYLFDPQKVSSEELSTYLYDLERSLFFPHKLGFFRTKSMAVDFKKGLLNGTLHTCLYYLSKFGNQIHYIKAIDFDENGDFSNEIDISNVKHGRKGYRIGYSTPTDKQVKELVYFAENLANSGVYRNGPNGKKIIIPAAKYFEKHKGSSAFFKAATYLMHKSYFSWIRNTCQNSCNIILQDDSGMKLESLKEAGYDVELLGEYTRTIPLFSNRFQEDLKEAYQSAQPERLPFNIGYNAQYGECNLQLATK
;
A
#
# COMPACT_ATOMS: atom_id res chain seq x y z
N MET A 1 1.58 18.01 -36.11
CA MET A 1 1.91 16.79 -35.31
C MET A 1 3.42 16.69 -35.19
N LYS A 2 4.00 17.16 -34.09
CA LYS A 2 5.45 17.04 -33.82
C LYS A 2 5.65 15.93 -32.81
N LEU A 3 6.35 14.88 -33.24
CA LEU A 3 6.81 13.77 -32.40
C LEU A 3 7.94 14.28 -31.48
N ILE A 4 7.77 14.11 -30.18
CA ILE A 4 8.81 14.36 -29.16
C ILE A 4 9.60 13.07 -28.98
N PRO A 5 10.94 13.08 -29.12
CA PRO A 5 11.75 11.88 -28.97
C PRO A 5 11.85 11.46 -27.50
N LEU A 6 11.70 10.17 -27.28
CA LEU A 6 11.83 9.48 -26.01
C LEU A 6 13.31 9.33 -25.68
N CYS A 7 13.86 10.17 -24.80
CA CYS A 7 15.22 9.98 -24.29
C CYS A 7 15.30 8.75 -23.39
N ALA A 8 15.95 7.70 -23.88
CA ALA A 8 16.38 6.55 -23.10
C ALA A 8 17.59 6.95 -22.23
N LEU A 9 17.40 7.02 -20.93
CA LEU A 9 18.49 7.23 -19.96
C LEU A 9 19.00 5.87 -19.47
N THR A 10 20.11 5.42 -20.03
CA THR A 10 20.82 4.22 -19.60
C THR A 10 21.61 4.55 -18.33
N VAL A 11 21.26 3.92 -17.21
CA VAL A 11 22.04 3.99 -15.97
C VAL A 11 22.96 2.78 -15.91
N LEU A 12 24.26 3.02 -16.08
CA LEU A 12 25.32 2.05 -15.78
C LEU A 12 25.39 1.86 -14.25
N ILE A 13 25.16 0.65 -13.80
CA ILE A 13 25.45 0.22 -12.42
C ILE A 13 26.76 -0.56 -12.48
N THR A 14 27.82 -0.02 -11.91
CA THR A 14 29.09 -0.71 -11.70
C THR A 14 28.91 -1.76 -10.60
N MET A 15 29.14 -3.02 -10.97
CA MET A 15 29.18 -4.15 -10.02
C MET A 15 30.58 -4.25 -9.41
N GLY A 16 30.66 -4.10 -8.09
CA GLY A 16 31.80 -4.56 -7.30
C GLY A 16 31.53 -5.99 -6.85
N ALA A 17 32.34 -6.93 -7.34
CA ALA A 17 32.33 -8.32 -6.93
C ALA A 17 33.09 -8.50 -5.62
N CYS A 18 32.49 -9.16 -4.62
CA CYS A 18 33.21 -9.76 -3.50
C CYS A 18 32.89 -11.24 -3.42
N GLN A 19 33.97 -12.02 -3.37
CA GLN A 19 34.00 -13.48 -3.35
C GLN A 19 33.47 -14.07 -2.03
N SER A 20 32.88 -15.23 -2.15
CA SER A 20 32.40 -16.12 -1.10
C SER A 20 33.52 -16.92 -0.45
N ASN A 21 33.46 -17.13 0.86
CA ASN A 21 34.10 -18.26 1.55
C ASN A 21 33.06 -19.06 2.33
N ASN A 22 33.25 -20.37 2.26
CA ASN A 22 32.41 -21.47 2.68
C ASN A 22 32.29 -21.65 4.22
N PRO A 23 31.36 -22.50 4.70
CA PRO A 23 30.91 -22.55 6.09
C PRO A 23 31.64 -23.60 6.92
N GLU A 24 31.79 -23.36 8.21
CA GLU A 24 32.14 -24.34 9.23
C GLU A 24 30.91 -24.80 10.01
N GLU A 25 30.89 -26.10 10.27
CA GLU A 25 29.95 -26.86 11.07
C GLU A 25 29.96 -26.40 12.54
N ILE A 26 28.82 -26.36 13.19
CA ILE A 26 28.73 -26.29 14.66
C ILE A 26 27.75 -27.34 15.17
N SER A 27 28.28 -28.12 16.10
CA SER A 27 27.78 -29.29 16.80
C SER A 27 26.56 -29.04 17.69
N GLU A 28 25.85 -30.15 17.90
CA GLU A 28 24.75 -30.37 18.85
C GLU A 28 25.14 -30.09 20.32
N ALA A 29 24.23 -29.53 21.09
CA ALA A 29 24.24 -29.58 22.54
C ALA A 29 22.82 -29.64 23.13
N LYS A 30 22.50 -30.80 23.62
CA LYS A 30 21.76 -31.25 24.82
C LYS A 30 20.54 -30.48 25.35
N THR A 31 19.46 -31.24 25.37
CA THR A 31 18.24 -31.22 26.21
C THR A 31 18.45 -30.81 27.68
N ALA A 32 17.56 -29.96 28.18
CA ALA A 32 17.23 -29.91 29.62
C ALA A 32 15.79 -29.36 29.82
N ASP A 33 15.04 -30.22 30.42
CA ASP A 33 14.03 -30.04 31.47
C ASP A 33 12.75 -29.22 31.26
N THR A 34 11.65 -29.94 31.34
CA THR A 34 10.26 -29.51 31.27
C THR A 34 9.78 -29.07 32.64
N THR A 35 9.47 -27.80 32.80
CA THR A 35 8.63 -27.35 33.92
C THR A 35 7.31 -26.86 33.35
N GLN A 36 6.22 -27.57 33.69
CA GLN A 36 4.84 -27.18 33.41
C GLN A 36 4.52 -25.90 34.16
N ILE A 37 4.15 -24.84 33.44
CA ILE A 37 3.50 -23.66 33.98
C ILE A 37 2.05 -23.71 33.52
N GLU A 38 1.13 -23.76 34.48
CA GLU A 38 -0.31 -23.66 34.26
C GLU A 38 -0.62 -22.34 33.54
N ALA A 39 -1.36 -22.44 32.43
CA ALA A 39 -1.80 -21.29 31.67
C ALA A 39 -3.07 -20.69 32.34
N ASP A 40 -2.86 -19.60 33.05
CA ASP A 40 -3.98 -18.72 33.40
C ASP A 40 -4.55 -18.11 32.12
N THR A 41 -5.77 -18.50 31.82
CA THR A 41 -6.55 -17.96 30.69
C THR A 41 -6.99 -16.55 31.06
N ILE A 42 -6.19 -15.55 30.72
CA ILE A 42 -6.60 -14.15 30.75
C ILE A 42 -7.52 -13.94 29.53
N THR A 43 -8.81 -13.94 29.74
CA THR A 43 -9.79 -13.40 28.80
C THR A 43 -9.58 -11.90 28.70
N SER A 44 -8.85 -11.47 27.67
CA SER A 44 -8.78 -10.04 27.33
C SER A 44 -10.15 -9.62 26.80
N GLU A 45 -10.94 -8.93 27.61
CA GLU A 45 -12.05 -8.11 27.10
C GLU A 45 -11.45 -7.09 26.13
N GLU A 46 -11.83 -7.19 24.83
CA GLU A 46 -11.50 -6.19 23.84
C GLU A 46 -12.11 -4.85 24.29
N VAL A 47 -11.29 -3.96 24.80
CA VAL A 47 -11.70 -2.57 25.10
C VAL A 47 -11.98 -1.91 23.74
N ILE A 48 -13.24 -1.81 23.37
CA ILE A 48 -13.66 -1.04 22.20
C ILE A 48 -13.36 0.43 22.50
N VAL A 49 -12.23 0.91 21.98
CA VAL A 49 -11.85 2.32 22.08
C VAL A 49 -12.75 3.10 21.13
N LYS A 50 -13.82 3.69 21.67
CA LYS A 50 -14.58 4.74 21.00
C LYS A 50 -13.75 6.01 21.04
N ALA A 51 -12.97 6.27 20.01
CA ALA A 51 -12.32 7.56 19.83
C ALA A 51 -13.35 8.55 19.26
N ASP A 52 -13.37 9.77 19.77
CA ASP A 52 -14.24 10.83 19.24
C ASP A 52 -13.84 11.21 17.81
N ILE A 53 -14.83 11.56 16.99
CA ILE A 53 -14.60 12.03 15.62
C ILE A 53 -13.90 13.39 15.66
N ASN A 54 -12.79 13.52 14.92
CA ASN A 54 -12.07 14.78 14.81
C ASN A 54 -12.67 15.67 13.69
N GLU A 55 -13.54 16.60 14.06
CA GLU A 55 -14.26 17.46 13.11
C GLU A 55 -13.33 18.28 12.21
N GLN A 56 -12.21 18.78 12.75
CA GLN A 56 -11.24 19.57 11.96
C GLN A 56 -10.56 18.73 10.90
N LEU A 57 -10.13 17.52 11.24
CA LEU A 57 -9.54 16.58 10.27
C LEU A 57 -10.56 16.16 9.22
N ASN A 58 -11.81 15.89 9.62
CA ASN A 58 -12.85 15.53 8.65
C ASN A 58 -13.21 16.69 7.73
N SER A 59 -13.28 17.92 8.23
CA SER A 59 -13.46 19.11 7.37
C SER A 59 -12.33 19.27 6.38
N PHE A 60 -11.07 19.01 6.78
CA PHE A 60 -9.92 19.04 5.88
C PHE A 60 -10.02 17.94 4.81
N THR A 61 -10.34 16.71 5.18
CA THR A 61 -10.47 15.59 4.22
C THR A 61 -11.63 15.80 3.24
N GLN A 62 -12.75 16.37 3.69
CA GLN A 62 -13.87 16.77 2.83
C GLN A 62 -13.46 17.85 1.83
N MET A 63 -12.66 18.84 2.26
CA MET A 63 -12.09 19.82 1.36
C MET A 63 -11.24 19.17 0.27
N LEU A 64 -10.35 18.23 0.63
CA LEU A 64 -9.51 17.48 -0.32
C LEU A 64 -10.34 16.67 -1.31
N SER A 65 -11.40 16.05 -0.86
CA SER A 65 -12.27 15.20 -1.68
C SER A 65 -13.28 16.00 -2.53
N GLY A 66 -13.32 17.33 -2.36
CA GLY A 66 -14.28 18.18 -3.05
C GLY A 66 -15.71 18.04 -2.53
N GLU A 67 -15.90 17.48 -1.33
CA GLU A 67 -17.19 17.35 -0.67
C GLU A 67 -17.54 18.64 0.10
N PRO A 68 -18.84 18.90 0.40
CA PRO A 68 -19.23 19.99 1.26
C PRO A 68 -18.49 19.96 2.60
N THR A 69 -17.90 21.06 2.99
CA THR A 69 -17.04 21.16 4.19
C THR A 69 -17.20 22.51 4.87
N ALA A 70 -16.90 22.58 6.17
CA ALA A 70 -16.86 23.83 6.92
C ALA A 70 -15.85 24.84 6.34
N TYR A 71 -14.73 24.38 5.79
CA TYR A 71 -13.76 25.24 5.09
C TYR A 71 -14.32 25.96 3.86
N LYS A 72 -15.45 25.50 3.31
CA LYS A 72 -16.06 26.08 2.12
C LYS A 72 -16.54 27.52 2.33
N SER A 73 -17.00 27.87 3.52
CA SER A 73 -17.48 29.23 3.85
C SER A 73 -16.32 30.22 4.03
N ASP A 74 -15.17 29.72 4.46
CA ASP A 74 -14.03 30.54 4.90
C ASP A 74 -12.91 30.61 3.84
N LEU A 75 -13.02 29.80 2.77
CA LEU A 75 -12.04 29.84 1.67
C LEU A 75 -12.13 31.17 0.89
N SER A 76 -11.12 32.00 1.03
CA SER A 76 -10.95 33.24 0.24
C SER A 76 -10.94 32.97 -1.29
N ASN A 77 -10.72 31.71 -1.68
CA ASN A 77 -10.59 31.22 -3.05
C ASN A 77 -11.73 30.26 -3.44
N ARG A 78 -12.95 30.59 -3.05
CA ARG A 78 -14.15 29.78 -3.27
C ARG A 78 -14.30 29.30 -4.73
N ASP A 79 -14.03 30.14 -5.72
CA ASP A 79 -14.19 29.76 -7.13
C ASP A 79 -13.17 28.73 -7.59
N ILE A 80 -11.94 28.79 -7.09
CA ILE A 80 -10.90 27.79 -7.36
C ILE A 80 -11.34 26.44 -6.80
N TRP A 81 -11.77 26.41 -5.55
CA TRP A 81 -12.24 25.18 -4.91
C TRP A 81 -13.51 24.63 -5.58
N LEU A 82 -14.47 25.46 -5.99
CA LEU A 82 -15.68 24.99 -6.68
C LEU A 82 -15.35 24.34 -8.04
N LYS A 83 -14.40 24.88 -8.80
CA LYS A 83 -13.92 24.27 -10.05
C LYS A 83 -13.28 22.92 -9.78
N TYR A 84 -12.42 22.83 -8.77
CA TYR A 84 -11.80 21.58 -8.34
C TYR A 84 -12.85 20.54 -7.90
N SER A 85 -13.77 20.94 -6.99
CA SER A 85 -14.85 20.06 -6.50
C SER A 85 -15.68 19.47 -7.63
N LYS A 86 -16.06 20.27 -8.61
CA LYS A 86 -16.81 19.81 -9.82
C LYS A 86 -15.97 18.84 -10.64
N SER A 87 -14.70 19.16 -10.89
CA SER A 87 -13.80 18.32 -11.70
C SER A 87 -13.53 16.97 -11.03
N THR A 88 -13.12 17.01 -9.76
CA THR A 88 -12.76 15.81 -9.00
C THR A 88 -13.97 14.89 -8.78
N SER A 89 -15.16 15.46 -8.54
CA SER A 89 -16.40 14.67 -8.39
C SER A 89 -16.79 13.97 -9.69
N ALA A 90 -16.66 14.65 -10.82
CA ALA A 90 -16.93 14.01 -12.12
C ALA A 90 -15.96 12.84 -12.43
N LYS A 91 -14.68 13.02 -12.09
CA LYS A 91 -13.64 11.97 -12.23
C LYS A 91 -13.88 10.82 -11.26
N TRP A 92 -14.25 11.12 -10.01
CA TRP A 92 -14.60 10.12 -9.01
C TRP A 92 -15.78 9.25 -9.44
N ASN A 93 -16.89 9.86 -9.89
CA ASN A 93 -18.08 9.13 -10.35
C ASN A 93 -17.73 8.15 -11.50
N LYS A 94 -16.84 8.58 -12.41
CA LYS A 94 -16.34 7.71 -13.48
C LYS A 94 -15.47 6.57 -12.95
N LEU A 95 -14.60 6.85 -11.98
CA LEU A 95 -13.74 5.86 -11.34
C LEU A 95 -14.60 4.85 -10.58
N GLN A 96 -15.56 5.33 -9.78
CA GLN A 96 -16.49 4.51 -9.02
C GLN A 96 -17.27 3.54 -9.91
N SER A 97 -17.92 4.06 -10.97
CA SER A 97 -18.75 3.22 -11.85
C SER A 97 -17.96 2.22 -12.68
N LYS A 98 -16.72 2.57 -13.08
CA LYS A 98 -15.93 1.72 -14.00
C LYS A 98 -14.95 0.78 -13.30
N ILE A 99 -14.55 1.08 -12.08
CA ILE A 99 -13.51 0.33 -11.38
C ILE A 99 -13.99 -0.11 -9.99
N ALA A 100 -14.45 0.82 -9.13
CA ALA A 100 -14.77 0.47 -7.76
C ALA A 100 -15.93 -0.51 -7.65
N LEU A 101 -17.08 -0.19 -8.21
CA LEU A 101 -18.27 -1.06 -8.18
C LEU A 101 -18.04 -2.46 -8.76
N PRO A 102 -17.39 -2.63 -9.95
CA PRO A 102 -17.04 -3.95 -10.44
C PRO A 102 -16.11 -4.74 -9.51
N ILE A 103 -15.13 -4.10 -8.86
CA ILE A 103 -14.25 -4.76 -7.88
C ILE A 103 -15.05 -5.17 -6.64
N GLU A 104 -15.86 -4.29 -6.06
CA GLU A 104 -16.68 -4.58 -4.89
C GLU A 104 -17.62 -5.76 -5.12
N GLN A 105 -18.31 -5.80 -6.27
CA GLN A 105 -19.18 -6.91 -6.65
C GLN A 105 -18.39 -8.21 -6.79
N TRP A 106 -17.23 -8.17 -7.42
CA TRP A 106 -16.36 -9.33 -7.60
C TRP A 106 -15.82 -9.84 -6.26
N VAL A 107 -15.34 -8.97 -5.38
CA VAL A 107 -14.84 -9.31 -4.03
C VAL A 107 -15.95 -9.98 -3.21
N ASN A 108 -17.16 -9.44 -3.25
CA ASN A 108 -18.32 -10.02 -2.56
C ASN A 108 -18.68 -11.41 -3.11
N THR A 109 -18.62 -11.59 -4.42
CA THR A 109 -18.89 -12.88 -5.08
C THR A 109 -17.83 -13.92 -4.74
N LYS A 110 -16.55 -13.54 -4.76
CA LYS A 110 -15.43 -14.42 -4.42
C LYS A 110 -15.43 -14.83 -2.94
N GLY A 111 -15.80 -13.93 -2.05
CA GLY A 111 -15.99 -14.20 -0.63
C GLY A 111 -14.73 -14.64 0.13
N TYR A 112 -13.53 -14.44 -0.42
CA TYR A 112 -12.28 -14.88 0.23
C TYR A 112 -12.04 -14.17 1.56
N ASN A 113 -12.44 -12.91 1.69
CA ASN A 113 -12.35 -12.14 2.94
C ASN A 113 -13.29 -12.66 4.05
N GLN A 114 -14.35 -13.42 3.70
CA GLN A 114 -15.27 -14.03 4.66
C GLN A 114 -14.76 -15.39 5.14
N LYS A 115 -14.14 -16.15 4.23
CA LYS A 115 -13.57 -17.49 4.52
C LYS A 115 -12.34 -17.42 5.42
N HIS A 116 -11.59 -16.33 5.30
CA HIS A 116 -10.36 -16.11 6.03
C HIS A 116 -10.41 -14.71 6.68
N PRO A 117 -10.98 -14.58 7.87
CA PRO A 117 -11.19 -13.30 8.56
C PRO A 117 -9.87 -12.73 9.09
N ASN A 118 -8.96 -12.41 8.19
CA ASN A 118 -7.69 -11.76 8.54
C ASN A 118 -7.96 -10.27 8.81
N ARG A 119 -7.52 -9.82 9.98
CA ARG A 119 -7.77 -8.45 10.43
C ARG A 119 -6.72 -7.44 9.96
N THR A 120 -5.62 -7.91 9.33
CA THR A 120 -4.52 -7.06 8.85
C THR A 120 -4.21 -7.31 7.38
N LEU A 121 -4.08 -6.24 6.62
CA LEU A 121 -3.56 -6.25 5.25
C LEU A 121 -2.13 -5.70 5.22
N LEU A 122 -1.20 -6.48 4.68
CA LEU A 122 0.14 -6.03 4.31
C LEU A 122 0.15 -5.63 2.84
N TYR A 123 0.44 -4.36 2.55
CA TYR A 123 0.53 -3.87 1.17
C TYR A 123 1.89 -3.21 0.91
N PRO A 124 2.96 -4.01 0.71
CA PRO A 124 4.26 -3.50 0.32
C PRO A 124 4.23 -2.96 -1.11
N PHE A 125 5.06 -1.96 -1.39
CA PHE A 125 5.12 -1.24 -2.66
C PHE A 125 3.84 -0.45 -3.01
N ALA A 126 3.03 -0.13 -2.02
CA ALA A 126 1.72 0.48 -2.20
C ALA A 126 1.78 1.94 -2.66
N GLY A 127 2.80 2.71 -2.25
CA GLY A 127 2.72 4.17 -2.35
C GLY A 127 1.48 4.71 -1.63
N GLY A 128 0.74 5.62 -2.25
CA GLY A 128 -0.52 6.16 -1.73
C GLY A 128 -1.79 5.40 -2.14
N ASP A 129 -1.68 4.12 -2.50
CA ASP A 129 -2.75 3.32 -3.12
C ASP A 129 -3.77 2.74 -2.12
N TYR A 130 -4.31 3.57 -1.25
CA TYR A 130 -5.40 3.17 -0.34
C TYR A 130 -6.66 2.73 -1.10
N PHE A 131 -6.91 3.27 -2.30
CA PHE A 131 -8.08 2.96 -3.11
C PHE A 131 -8.25 1.45 -3.35
N TYR A 132 -7.24 0.80 -3.89
CA TYR A 132 -7.31 -0.64 -4.15
C TYR A 132 -7.21 -1.49 -2.88
N ALA A 133 -6.44 -1.04 -1.87
CA ALA A 133 -6.40 -1.71 -0.57
C ALA A 133 -7.79 -1.82 0.05
N HIS A 134 -8.55 -0.73 0.07
CA HIS A 134 -9.92 -0.68 0.59
C HIS A 134 -10.88 -1.57 -0.21
N LEU A 135 -10.81 -1.53 -1.55
CA LEU A 135 -11.74 -2.27 -2.41
C LEU A 135 -11.52 -3.78 -2.32
N PHE A 136 -10.29 -4.25 -2.34
CA PHE A 136 -9.99 -5.68 -2.29
C PHE A 136 -10.05 -6.28 -0.89
N PHE A 137 -9.86 -5.46 0.16
CA PHE A 137 -9.83 -5.92 1.55
C PHE A 137 -10.69 -5.04 2.46
N PRO A 138 -12.03 -4.93 2.22
CA PRO A 138 -12.90 -4.00 2.95
C PRO A 138 -13.07 -4.35 4.43
N ASN A 139 -12.85 -5.62 4.81
CA ASN A 139 -13.16 -6.15 6.14
C ASN A 139 -11.96 -6.17 7.11
N VAL A 140 -10.78 -5.70 6.68
CA VAL A 140 -9.62 -5.64 7.58
C VAL A 140 -9.74 -4.45 8.56
N ASP A 141 -9.13 -4.60 9.74
CA ASP A 141 -9.09 -3.54 10.74
C ASP A 141 -7.84 -2.67 10.59
N THR A 142 -6.76 -3.28 10.10
CA THR A 142 -5.49 -2.59 9.93
C THR A 142 -4.97 -2.78 8.51
N ILE A 143 -4.63 -1.68 7.85
CA ILE A 143 -3.96 -1.67 6.55
C ILE A 143 -2.55 -1.11 6.76
N ILE A 144 -1.53 -1.90 6.42
CA ILE A 144 -0.12 -1.51 6.51
C ILE A 144 0.43 -1.34 5.10
N MET A 145 0.61 -0.08 4.71
CA MET A 145 1.12 0.32 3.40
C MET A 145 2.58 0.74 3.50
N VAL A 146 3.41 0.25 2.60
CA VAL A 146 4.83 0.63 2.52
C VAL A 146 5.15 1.11 1.12
N GLY A 147 5.82 2.25 1.02
CA GLY A 147 6.26 2.84 -0.25
C GLY A 147 7.65 3.49 -0.14
N LEU A 148 8.07 4.16 -1.20
CA LEU A 148 9.28 5.00 -1.22
C LEU A 148 8.94 6.49 -1.21
N GLU A 149 7.67 6.81 -1.37
CA GLU A 149 7.14 8.16 -1.36
C GLU A 149 7.18 8.72 0.07
N PRO A 150 7.43 10.03 0.26
CA PRO A 150 7.39 10.63 1.58
C PRO A 150 5.98 10.49 2.19
N PRO A 151 5.86 10.31 3.52
CA PRO A 151 4.57 10.26 4.19
C PRO A 151 3.77 11.56 4.05
N GLY A 152 4.44 12.70 4.20
CA GLY A 152 3.83 14.02 4.14
C GLY A 152 3.38 14.55 5.51
N TYR A 153 2.83 15.76 5.48
CA TYR A 153 2.26 16.47 6.63
C TYR A 153 1.12 17.38 6.17
N LEU A 154 0.28 17.84 7.09
CA LEU A 154 -0.84 18.73 6.77
C LEU A 154 -0.37 20.21 6.69
N PHE A 155 -1.12 21.01 5.94
CA PHE A 155 -1.01 22.46 5.92
C PHE A 155 -2.33 23.09 6.34
N ASP A 156 -2.29 24.36 6.72
CA ASP A 156 -3.49 25.13 7.04
C ASP A 156 -4.00 25.81 5.75
N PRO A 157 -5.17 25.40 5.22
CA PRO A 157 -5.70 25.97 3.97
C PRO A 157 -6.01 27.46 4.03
N GLN A 158 -6.18 28.02 5.24
CA GLN A 158 -6.47 29.44 5.43
C GLN A 158 -5.20 30.32 5.35
N LYS A 159 -4.02 29.70 5.44
CA LYS A 159 -2.72 30.41 5.41
C LYS A 159 -2.00 30.35 4.07
N VAL A 160 -2.62 29.75 3.06
CA VAL A 160 -2.02 29.62 1.72
C VAL A 160 -2.61 30.62 0.76
N SER A 161 -1.80 31.08 -0.19
CA SER A 161 -2.24 31.97 -1.26
C SER A 161 -3.15 31.26 -2.27
N SER A 162 -3.88 32.03 -3.06
CA SER A 162 -4.72 31.51 -4.16
C SER A 162 -3.94 30.67 -5.16
N GLU A 163 -2.74 31.11 -5.49
CA GLU A 163 -1.87 30.45 -6.46
C GLU A 163 -1.36 29.11 -5.92
N GLU A 164 -0.92 29.09 -4.67
CA GLU A 164 -0.49 27.86 -3.98
C GLU A 164 -1.62 26.85 -3.86
N LEU A 165 -2.81 27.29 -3.47
CA LEU A 165 -3.99 26.42 -3.37
C LEU A 165 -4.39 25.88 -4.75
N SER A 166 -4.40 26.70 -5.79
CA SER A 166 -4.70 26.27 -7.16
C SER A 166 -3.72 25.21 -7.65
N THR A 167 -2.44 25.45 -7.45
CA THR A 167 -1.36 24.51 -7.82
C THR A 167 -1.51 23.19 -7.03
N TYR A 168 -1.74 23.28 -5.73
CA TYR A 168 -1.93 22.12 -4.88
C TYR A 168 -3.12 21.25 -5.32
N LEU A 169 -4.28 21.85 -5.55
CA LEU A 169 -5.48 21.10 -5.95
C LEU A 169 -5.31 20.46 -7.33
N TYR A 170 -4.62 21.11 -8.25
CA TYR A 170 -4.26 20.55 -9.55
C TYR A 170 -3.31 19.34 -9.41
N ASP A 171 -2.25 19.46 -8.60
CA ASP A 171 -1.28 18.39 -8.37
C ASP A 171 -1.92 17.20 -7.63
N LEU A 172 -2.79 17.49 -6.66
CA LEU A 172 -3.56 16.46 -5.96
C LEU A 172 -4.46 15.70 -6.94
N GLU A 173 -5.25 16.38 -7.74
CA GLU A 173 -6.14 15.76 -8.74
C GLU A 173 -5.33 14.90 -9.72
N ARG A 174 -4.18 15.37 -10.17
CA ARG A 174 -3.27 14.61 -11.05
C ARG A 174 -2.73 13.36 -10.37
N SER A 175 -2.30 13.47 -9.12
CA SER A 175 -1.76 12.33 -8.35
C SER A 175 -2.82 11.26 -8.07
N LEU A 176 -4.09 11.64 -7.93
CA LEU A 176 -5.20 10.74 -7.69
C LEU A 176 -5.63 9.96 -8.95
N PHE A 177 -5.75 10.62 -10.09
CA PHE A 177 -6.41 10.04 -11.25
C PHE A 177 -5.48 9.56 -12.36
N PHE A 178 -4.25 10.05 -12.41
CA PHE A 178 -3.28 9.58 -13.38
C PHE A 178 -2.90 8.09 -13.20
N PRO A 179 -2.71 7.60 -11.96
CA PRO A 179 -2.44 6.18 -11.73
C PRO A 179 -3.55 5.25 -12.22
N HIS A 180 -4.82 5.63 -12.09
CA HIS A 180 -5.94 4.82 -12.58
C HIS A 180 -5.98 4.71 -14.11
N LYS A 181 -5.51 5.73 -14.82
CA LYS A 181 -5.38 5.69 -16.27
C LYS A 181 -4.29 4.71 -16.72
N LEU A 182 -3.23 4.56 -15.92
CA LEU A 182 -2.11 3.64 -16.21
C LEU A 182 -2.32 2.25 -15.62
N GLY A 183 -3.25 2.09 -14.66
CA GLY A 183 -3.44 0.85 -13.89
C GLY A 183 -2.47 0.67 -12.72
N PHE A 184 -1.52 1.60 -12.51
CA PHE A 184 -0.53 1.53 -11.41
C PHE A 184 0.06 2.90 -11.04
N PHE A 185 0.61 2.98 -9.83
CA PHE A 185 1.36 4.15 -9.35
C PHE A 185 2.80 4.14 -9.87
N ARG A 186 3.27 5.28 -10.37
CA ARG A 186 4.66 5.43 -10.85
C ARG A 186 5.49 6.14 -9.79
N THR A 187 6.12 5.38 -8.89
CA THR A 187 6.95 5.89 -7.78
C THR A 187 7.93 7.00 -8.19
N LYS A 188 8.64 6.84 -9.33
CA LYS A 188 9.59 7.87 -9.80
C LYS A 188 8.93 9.21 -10.12
N SER A 189 7.73 9.19 -10.69
CA SER A 189 7.00 10.43 -11.02
C SER A 189 6.42 11.05 -9.76
N MET A 190 5.80 10.24 -8.89
CA MET A 190 5.19 10.71 -7.64
C MET A 190 6.22 11.21 -6.62
N ALA A 191 7.39 10.57 -6.52
CA ALA A 191 8.47 11.03 -5.64
C ALA A 191 8.99 12.44 -6.02
N VAL A 192 8.87 12.83 -7.29
CA VAL A 192 9.17 14.20 -7.75
C VAL A 192 8.01 15.14 -7.46
N ASP A 193 6.77 14.70 -7.72
CA ASP A 193 5.57 15.51 -7.51
C ASP A 193 5.37 15.83 -6.01
N PHE A 194 5.63 14.85 -5.11
CA PHE A 194 5.52 15.01 -3.65
C PHE A 194 6.65 15.80 -2.97
N LYS A 195 7.67 16.23 -3.70
CA LYS A 195 8.77 17.04 -3.15
C LYS A 195 8.58 18.54 -3.35
N LYS A 196 7.53 18.95 -4.05
CA LYS A 196 7.32 20.34 -4.43
C LYS A 196 5.99 20.85 -3.87
N GLY A 197 6.06 21.97 -3.14
CA GLY A 197 4.88 22.70 -2.68
C GLY A 197 4.12 22.01 -1.54
N LEU A 198 2.81 22.23 -1.50
CA LEU A 198 1.92 21.77 -0.44
C LEU A 198 1.57 20.27 -0.53
N LEU A 199 1.64 19.69 -1.72
CA LEU A 199 1.50 18.23 -1.90
C LEU A 199 2.84 17.56 -1.59
N ASN A 200 3.04 17.22 -0.33
CA ASN A 200 4.33 16.82 0.22
C ASN A 200 4.45 15.33 0.55
N GLY A 201 3.44 14.52 0.22
CA GLY A 201 3.48 13.07 0.45
C GLY A 201 2.16 12.36 0.23
N THR A 202 2.16 11.06 0.57
CA THR A 202 1.02 10.14 0.35
C THR A 202 -0.18 10.41 1.25
N LEU A 203 0.01 11.12 2.38
CA LEU A 203 -1.06 11.40 3.35
C LEU A 203 -2.29 12.02 2.67
N HIS A 204 -2.10 13.02 1.81
CA HIS A 204 -3.19 13.74 1.15
C HIS A 204 -4.00 12.84 0.20
N THR A 205 -3.34 11.92 -0.51
CA THR A 205 -4.03 10.95 -1.39
C THR A 205 -4.83 9.93 -0.58
N CYS A 206 -4.27 9.44 0.53
CA CYS A 206 -4.99 8.53 1.43
C CYS A 206 -6.21 9.22 2.06
N LEU A 207 -6.07 10.46 2.54
CA LEU A 207 -7.17 11.23 3.11
C LEU A 207 -8.29 11.49 2.09
N TYR A 208 -7.93 11.81 0.83
CA TYR A 208 -8.89 11.94 -0.25
C TYR A 208 -9.76 10.68 -0.39
N TYR A 209 -9.16 9.51 -0.50
CA TYR A 209 -9.89 8.27 -0.69
C TYR A 209 -10.66 7.85 0.57
N LEU A 210 -10.10 8.05 1.77
CA LEU A 210 -10.83 7.83 3.02
C LEU A 210 -12.14 8.62 3.03
N SER A 211 -12.09 9.90 2.68
CA SER A 211 -13.30 10.74 2.59
C SER A 211 -14.26 10.28 1.48
N LYS A 212 -13.76 9.93 0.31
CA LYS A 212 -14.58 9.46 -0.83
C LYS A 212 -15.31 8.14 -0.55
N PHE A 213 -14.76 7.29 0.29
CA PHE A 213 -15.44 6.10 0.82
C PHE A 213 -16.35 6.39 2.03
N GLY A 214 -16.51 7.66 2.42
CA GLY A 214 -17.38 8.08 3.53
C GLY A 214 -16.82 7.77 4.90
N ASN A 215 -15.54 7.45 5.01
CA ASN A 215 -14.88 7.17 6.29
C ASN A 215 -14.70 8.43 7.11
N GLN A 216 -14.83 8.30 8.44
CA GLN A 216 -14.67 9.38 9.42
C GLN A 216 -13.34 9.24 10.14
N ILE A 217 -12.57 10.33 10.19
CA ILE A 217 -11.24 10.37 10.79
C ILE A 217 -11.37 10.69 12.29
N HIS A 218 -10.72 9.88 13.11
CA HIS A 218 -10.61 10.07 14.55
C HIS A 218 -9.30 10.75 14.94
N TYR A 219 -8.19 10.30 14.37
CA TYR A 219 -6.86 10.88 14.60
C TYR A 219 -5.92 10.63 13.41
N ILE A 220 -4.90 11.46 13.34
CA ILE A 220 -3.73 11.23 12.50
C ILE A 220 -2.49 11.48 13.35
N LYS A 221 -1.64 10.47 13.49
CA LYS A 221 -0.37 10.53 14.21
C LYS A 221 0.79 10.32 13.26
N ALA A 222 1.77 11.20 13.30
CA ALA A 222 3.06 10.93 12.69
C ALA A 222 3.85 9.99 13.60
N ILE A 223 4.52 9.01 13.02
CA ILE A 223 5.19 7.91 13.72
C ILE A 223 6.64 7.77 13.32
N ASP A 224 7.44 7.29 14.28
CA ASP A 224 8.71 6.62 14.10
C ASP A 224 8.62 5.22 14.70
N PHE A 225 9.67 4.41 14.60
CA PHE A 225 9.75 3.07 15.19
C PHE A 225 10.92 2.99 16.17
N ASP A 226 10.70 2.38 17.31
CA ASP A 226 11.77 2.02 18.26
C ASP A 226 12.57 0.80 17.80
N GLU A 227 13.58 0.39 18.56
CA GLU A 227 14.45 -0.74 18.20
C GLU A 227 13.72 -2.10 18.13
N ASN A 228 12.56 -2.22 18.78
CA ASN A 228 11.71 -3.42 18.76
C ASN A 228 10.73 -3.41 17.58
N GLY A 229 10.61 -2.30 16.87
CA GLY A 229 9.61 -2.08 15.83
C GLY A 229 8.25 -1.73 16.39
N ASP A 230 8.16 -1.13 17.57
CA ASP A 230 6.95 -0.53 18.10
C ASP A 230 6.90 0.95 17.74
N PHE A 231 5.69 1.52 17.70
CA PHE A 231 5.55 2.95 17.42
C PHE A 231 6.22 3.75 18.54
N SER A 232 7.00 4.73 18.15
CA SER A 232 7.67 5.65 19.04
C SER A 232 7.48 7.09 18.58
N ASN A 233 7.64 8.05 19.52
CA ASN A 233 7.55 9.48 19.23
C ASN A 233 6.29 9.87 18.44
N GLU A 234 5.15 9.30 18.81
CA GLU A 234 3.88 9.64 18.18
C GLU A 234 3.53 11.11 18.43
N ILE A 235 3.38 11.87 17.36
CA ILE A 235 3.05 13.29 17.41
C ILE A 235 1.79 13.52 16.58
N ASP A 236 0.87 14.32 17.11
CA ASP A 236 -0.28 14.75 16.31
C ASP A 236 0.20 15.42 15.02
N ILE A 237 -0.42 15.05 13.89
CA ILE A 237 0.02 15.46 12.55
C ILE A 237 -0.01 16.99 12.37
N SER A 238 -0.89 17.70 13.08
CA SER A 238 -0.96 19.15 13.09
C SER A 238 0.29 19.83 13.63
N ASN A 239 1.08 19.12 14.44
CA ASN A 239 2.33 19.62 15.03
C ASN A 239 3.57 19.25 14.19
N VAL A 240 3.39 18.53 13.09
CA VAL A 240 4.50 18.07 12.24
C VAL A 240 4.85 19.14 11.21
N LYS A 241 6.10 19.61 11.24
CA LYS A 241 6.64 20.58 10.27
C LYS A 241 7.55 19.96 9.21
N HIS A 242 8.06 18.75 9.47
CA HIS A 242 8.99 18.04 8.60
C HIS A 242 8.69 16.54 8.60
N GLY A 243 9.06 15.84 7.52
CA GLY A 243 8.72 14.45 7.31
C GLY A 243 9.23 13.51 8.43
N ARG A 244 8.34 12.68 8.93
CA ARG A 244 8.60 11.53 9.80
C ARG A 244 8.75 10.27 8.96
N LYS A 245 9.03 9.13 9.59
CA LYS A 245 9.09 7.83 8.91
C LYS A 245 7.74 7.41 8.34
N GLY A 246 6.65 7.72 9.04
CA GLY A 246 5.32 7.34 8.63
C GLY A 246 4.22 8.13 9.33
N TYR A 247 3.00 7.68 9.11
CA TYR A 247 1.82 8.12 9.83
C TYR A 247 0.88 6.93 10.10
N ARG A 248 0.03 7.07 11.11
CA ARG A 248 -1.14 6.21 11.34
C ARG A 248 -2.40 7.07 11.38
N ILE A 249 -3.46 6.56 10.75
CA ILE A 249 -4.77 7.21 10.69
C ILE A 249 -5.78 6.28 11.33
N GLY A 250 -6.40 6.73 12.43
CA GLY A 250 -7.57 6.05 12.99
C GLY A 250 -8.83 6.55 12.29
N TYR A 251 -9.63 5.62 11.76
CA TYR A 251 -10.86 5.95 11.04
C TYR A 251 -11.95 4.92 11.28
N SER A 252 -13.21 5.30 11.09
CA SER A 252 -14.34 4.38 11.04
C SER A 252 -15.05 4.45 9.69
N THR A 253 -15.70 3.35 9.31
CA THR A 253 -16.45 3.28 8.04
C THR A 253 -17.92 3.69 8.25
N PRO A 254 -18.69 3.97 7.20
CA PRO A 254 -20.11 4.25 7.31
C PRO A 254 -20.91 3.14 7.99
N THR A 255 -20.52 1.89 7.76
CA THR A 255 -21.21 0.68 8.21
C THR A 255 -20.67 0.09 9.51
N ASP A 256 -19.41 0.45 9.88
CA ASP A 256 -18.75 -0.06 11.08
C ASP A 256 -18.13 1.11 11.85
N LYS A 257 -18.57 1.29 13.09
CA LYS A 257 -18.12 2.37 13.98
C LYS A 257 -16.89 2.00 14.80
N GLN A 258 -16.40 0.77 14.70
CA GLN A 258 -15.13 0.38 15.27
C GLN A 258 -13.99 1.15 14.59
N VAL A 259 -13.02 1.62 15.38
CA VAL A 259 -11.88 2.33 14.85
C VAL A 259 -10.94 1.34 14.15
N LYS A 260 -10.72 1.58 12.87
CA LYS A 260 -9.74 0.88 12.01
C LYS A 260 -8.50 1.74 11.86
N GLU A 261 -7.40 1.13 11.44
CA GLU A 261 -6.15 1.85 11.23
C GLU A 261 -5.61 1.72 9.81
N LEU A 262 -5.14 2.84 9.29
CA LEU A 262 -4.26 2.90 8.13
C LEU A 262 -2.88 3.34 8.61
N VAL A 263 -1.88 2.47 8.45
CA VAL A 263 -0.48 2.77 8.73
C VAL A 263 0.27 2.87 7.41
N TYR A 264 0.96 3.98 7.21
CA TYR A 264 1.87 4.16 6.08
C TYR A 264 3.27 4.52 6.57
N PHE A 265 4.29 3.93 6.00
CA PHE A 265 5.67 4.36 6.21
C PHE A 265 6.53 4.23 4.95
N ALA A 266 7.51 5.13 4.85
CA ALA A 266 8.44 5.17 3.73
C ALA A 266 9.68 4.33 4.04
N GLU A 267 9.86 3.20 3.32
CA GLU A 267 10.99 2.32 3.54
C GLU A 267 11.40 1.55 2.26
N ASN A 268 12.69 1.30 2.13
CA ASN A 268 13.23 0.45 1.07
C ASN A 268 13.18 -1.03 1.51
N LEU A 269 12.28 -1.80 0.90
CA LEU A 269 12.07 -3.22 1.20
C LEU A 269 13.07 -4.18 0.51
N ALA A 270 14.06 -3.66 -0.23
CA ALA A 270 15.18 -4.48 -0.67
C ALA A 270 16.01 -4.94 0.55
N ASN A 271 16.68 -6.09 0.44
CA ASN A 271 17.51 -6.61 1.52
C ASN A 271 18.54 -5.58 2.03
N SER A 272 19.11 -4.77 1.12
CA SER A 272 20.04 -3.68 1.46
C SER A 272 19.39 -2.53 2.25
N GLY A 273 18.08 -2.34 2.14
CA GLY A 273 17.33 -1.36 2.93
C GLY A 273 16.90 -1.92 4.29
N VAL A 274 16.47 -3.19 4.29
CA VAL A 274 15.96 -3.88 5.49
C VAL A 274 17.07 -4.24 6.48
N TYR A 275 18.25 -4.61 6.00
CA TYR A 275 19.38 -4.96 6.87
C TYR A 275 20.38 -3.83 6.96
N ARG A 276 20.78 -3.48 8.18
CA ARG A 276 21.88 -2.56 8.47
C ARG A 276 23.01 -3.28 9.20
N ASN A 277 24.22 -2.75 9.12
CA ASN A 277 25.33 -3.25 9.93
C ASN A 277 25.13 -2.84 11.39
N GLY A 278 25.03 -3.81 12.26
CA GLY A 278 25.03 -3.62 13.71
C GLY A 278 26.43 -3.67 14.30
N PRO A 279 26.53 -3.65 15.64
CA PRO A 279 27.80 -3.85 16.36
C PRO A 279 28.48 -5.16 15.90
N ASN A 280 29.81 -5.13 15.79
CA ASN A 280 30.62 -6.28 15.37
C ASN A 280 30.31 -6.84 13.97
N GLY A 281 29.79 -6.01 13.05
CA GLY A 281 29.48 -6.42 11.69
C GLY A 281 28.26 -7.34 11.54
N LYS A 282 27.56 -7.66 12.62
CA LYS A 282 26.34 -8.48 12.57
C LYS A 282 25.23 -7.69 11.87
N LYS A 283 24.59 -8.30 10.86
CA LYS A 283 23.40 -7.71 10.24
C LYS A 283 22.22 -7.71 11.20
N ILE A 284 21.57 -6.58 11.34
CA ILE A 284 20.35 -6.40 12.12
C ILE A 284 19.22 -5.88 11.22
N ILE A 285 18.01 -6.31 11.51
CA ILE A 285 16.80 -5.85 10.80
C ILE A 285 16.44 -4.47 11.34
N ILE A 286 16.09 -3.54 10.44
CA ILE A 286 15.66 -2.19 10.82
C ILE A 286 14.31 -2.22 11.55
N PRO A 287 14.04 -1.23 12.45
CA PRO A 287 12.80 -1.19 13.21
C PRO A 287 11.51 -1.31 12.40
N ALA A 288 11.35 -0.55 11.31
CA ALA A 288 10.17 -0.61 10.47
C ALA A 288 9.91 -2.00 9.85
N ALA A 289 10.98 -2.74 9.51
CA ALA A 289 10.86 -4.11 9.04
C ALA A 289 10.44 -5.08 10.15
N LYS A 290 10.94 -4.89 11.39
CA LYS A 290 10.48 -5.65 12.56
C LYS A 290 8.98 -5.42 12.83
N TYR A 291 8.50 -4.18 12.71
CA TYR A 291 7.07 -3.89 12.80
C TYR A 291 6.27 -4.72 11.79
N PHE A 292 6.71 -4.75 10.53
CA PHE A 292 6.06 -5.51 9.48
C PHE A 292 6.01 -7.02 9.77
N GLU A 293 7.08 -7.61 10.32
CA GLU A 293 7.17 -9.03 10.67
C GLU A 293 6.26 -9.47 11.83
N LYS A 294 5.76 -8.55 12.66
CA LYS A 294 4.87 -8.86 13.80
C LYS A 294 3.49 -9.36 13.36
N HIS A 295 3.05 -9.05 12.13
CA HIS A 295 1.69 -9.32 11.67
C HIS A 295 1.57 -10.72 11.05
N LYS A 296 1.37 -11.74 11.91
CA LYS A 296 1.11 -13.12 11.48
C LYS A 296 -0.36 -13.36 11.15
N GLY A 297 -0.63 -14.31 10.26
CA GLY A 297 -2.00 -14.64 9.82
C GLY A 297 -2.64 -13.55 8.94
N SER A 298 -1.87 -12.59 8.45
CA SER A 298 -2.32 -11.46 7.65
C SER A 298 -2.73 -11.84 6.24
N SER A 299 -3.35 -10.90 5.53
CA SER A 299 -3.43 -10.89 4.06
C SER A 299 -2.30 -10.07 3.47
N ALA A 300 -1.89 -10.36 2.23
CA ALA A 300 -0.99 -9.50 1.47
C ALA A 300 -1.57 -9.17 0.10
N PHE A 301 -1.27 -7.95 -0.37
CA PHE A 301 -1.65 -7.49 -1.70
C PHE A 301 -0.44 -6.99 -2.49
N PHE A 302 -0.28 -7.50 -3.72
CA PHE A 302 0.76 -7.07 -4.63
C PHE A 302 0.15 -6.72 -5.98
N LYS A 303 0.29 -5.46 -6.36
CA LYS A 303 -0.19 -4.95 -7.63
C LYS A 303 0.89 -4.09 -8.27
N ALA A 304 1.28 -4.44 -9.47
CA ALA A 304 2.29 -3.69 -10.21
C ALA A 304 3.59 -3.44 -9.42
N ALA A 305 4.06 -4.47 -8.70
CA ALA A 305 5.29 -4.42 -7.89
C ALA A 305 6.58 -4.43 -8.73
N THR A 306 6.46 -4.22 -10.06
CA THR A 306 7.56 -4.15 -11.02
C THR A 306 8.48 -5.38 -11.03
N TYR A 307 7.92 -6.56 -10.73
CA TYR A 307 8.66 -7.83 -10.61
C TYR A 307 9.81 -7.80 -9.58
N LEU A 308 9.72 -6.93 -8.58
CA LEU A 308 10.67 -6.86 -7.48
C LEU A 308 10.73 -8.17 -6.71
N MET A 309 9.58 -8.82 -6.54
CA MET A 309 9.45 -10.08 -5.82
C MET A 309 10.17 -11.27 -6.51
N HIS A 310 10.52 -11.15 -7.78
CA HIS A 310 11.31 -12.16 -8.51
C HIS A 310 12.81 -12.06 -8.27
N LYS A 311 13.29 -10.99 -7.62
CA LYS A 311 14.72 -10.75 -7.41
C LYS A 311 15.19 -11.29 -6.07
N SER A 312 16.40 -11.87 -6.06
CA SER A 312 17.02 -12.40 -4.83
C SER A 312 17.20 -11.34 -3.75
N TYR A 313 17.50 -10.10 -4.14
CA TYR A 313 17.67 -9.00 -3.19
C TYR A 313 16.36 -8.44 -2.62
N PHE A 314 15.19 -9.04 -2.94
CA PHE A 314 13.91 -8.86 -2.26
C PHE A 314 13.44 -10.13 -1.54
N SER A 315 14.36 -11.05 -1.24
CA SER A 315 14.02 -12.32 -0.58
C SER A 315 13.41 -12.10 0.81
N TRP A 316 13.85 -11.09 1.56
CA TRP A 316 13.28 -10.79 2.87
C TRP A 316 11.77 -10.57 2.81
N ILE A 317 11.31 -9.61 1.99
CA ILE A 317 9.87 -9.28 1.92
C ILE A 317 9.05 -10.45 1.37
N ARG A 318 9.57 -11.18 0.38
CA ARG A 318 8.93 -12.38 -0.16
C ARG A 318 8.75 -13.42 0.93
N ASN A 319 9.82 -13.79 1.65
CA ASN A 319 9.78 -14.80 2.69
C ASN A 319 8.89 -14.36 3.86
N THR A 320 8.94 -13.10 4.25
CA THR A 320 8.08 -12.53 5.30
C THR A 320 6.61 -12.68 4.94
N CYS A 321 6.20 -12.30 3.72
CA CYS A 321 4.80 -12.45 3.30
C CYS A 321 4.40 -13.93 3.16
N GLN A 322 5.24 -14.78 2.57
CA GLN A 322 4.95 -16.21 2.45
C GLN A 322 4.79 -16.91 3.80
N ASN A 323 5.55 -16.49 4.82
CA ASN A 323 5.49 -17.10 6.15
C ASN A 323 4.42 -16.46 7.07
N SER A 324 3.99 -15.25 6.77
CA SER A 324 3.08 -14.51 7.66
C SER A 324 1.65 -14.43 7.14
N CYS A 325 1.42 -14.60 5.83
CA CYS A 325 0.10 -14.41 5.25
C CYS A 325 -0.64 -15.72 5.01
N ASN A 326 -1.95 -15.71 5.27
CA ASN A 326 -2.86 -16.81 4.91
C ASN A 326 -3.51 -16.56 3.55
N ILE A 327 -3.62 -15.30 3.14
CA ILE A 327 -4.14 -14.89 1.84
C ILE A 327 -3.11 -13.99 1.17
N ILE A 328 -2.81 -14.26 -0.10
CA ILE A 328 -2.05 -13.38 -0.97
C ILE A 328 -2.84 -13.15 -2.24
N LEU A 329 -3.23 -11.90 -2.49
CA LEU A 329 -3.80 -11.48 -3.75
C LEU A 329 -2.75 -10.72 -4.54
N GLN A 330 -2.47 -11.12 -5.77
CA GLN A 330 -1.43 -10.48 -6.57
C GLN A 330 -1.73 -10.51 -8.07
N ASP A 331 -1.12 -9.57 -8.82
CA ASP A 331 -1.00 -9.67 -10.27
C ASP A 331 0.28 -10.43 -10.67
N ASP A 332 0.56 -10.55 -11.97
CA ASP A 332 1.75 -11.23 -12.50
C ASP A 332 3.09 -10.60 -12.06
N SER A 333 3.07 -9.40 -11.51
CA SER A 333 4.29 -8.73 -11.01
C SER A 333 4.67 -9.16 -9.58
N GLY A 334 3.81 -9.86 -8.88
CA GLY A 334 4.04 -10.38 -7.54
C GLY A 334 5.07 -11.50 -7.47
N MET A 335 4.87 -12.46 -6.60
CA MET A 335 5.71 -13.66 -6.48
C MET A 335 5.44 -14.62 -7.64
N LYS A 336 6.44 -15.39 -8.03
CA LYS A 336 6.26 -16.46 -9.03
C LYS A 336 5.26 -17.50 -8.55
N LEU A 337 4.46 -18.03 -9.48
CA LEU A 337 3.45 -19.06 -9.18
C LEU A 337 4.06 -20.28 -8.49
N GLU A 338 5.20 -20.77 -8.99
CA GLU A 338 5.93 -21.89 -8.38
C GLU A 338 6.30 -21.60 -6.92
N SER A 339 6.85 -20.40 -6.64
CA SER A 339 7.23 -20.00 -5.28
C SER A 339 6.05 -19.95 -4.29
N LEU A 340 4.83 -19.63 -4.76
CA LEU A 340 3.63 -19.69 -3.94
C LEU A 340 3.24 -21.16 -3.65
N LYS A 341 3.27 -22.02 -4.68
CA LYS A 341 2.96 -23.46 -4.52
C LYS A 341 3.96 -24.16 -3.59
N GLU A 342 5.27 -23.89 -3.75
CA GLU A 342 6.32 -24.41 -2.86
C GLU A 342 6.14 -23.94 -1.41
N ALA A 343 5.62 -22.73 -1.19
CA ALA A 343 5.28 -22.23 0.13
C ALA A 343 3.95 -22.77 0.69
N GLY A 344 3.30 -23.72 0.00
CA GLY A 344 2.11 -24.43 0.45
C GLY A 344 0.79 -23.71 0.20
N TYR A 345 0.76 -22.75 -0.74
CA TYR A 345 -0.48 -22.09 -1.12
C TYR A 345 -1.25 -22.88 -2.19
N ASP A 346 -2.56 -22.97 -2.04
CA ASP A 346 -3.47 -23.20 -3.15
C ASP A 346 -3.68 -21.91 -3.92
N VAL A 347 -3.55 -21.93 -5.26
CA VAL A 347 -3.55 -20.73 -6.08
C VAL A 347 -4.63 -20.79 -7.15
N GLU A 348 -5.66 -19.96 -6.99
CA GLU A 348 -6.68 -19.72 -8.01
C GLU A 348 -6.17 -18.65 -8.99
N LEU A 349 -6.19 -18.99 -10.30
CA LEU A 349 -5.87 -18.07 -11.39
C LEU A 349 -7.13 -17.37 -11.85
N LEU A 350 -7.05 -16.05 -12.13
CA LEU A 350 -8.18 -15.18 -12.42
C LEU A 350 -7.82 -14.18 -13.53
N GLY A 351 -8.69 -14.01 -14.52
CA GLY A 351 -8.46 -13.10 -15.64
C GLY A 351 -7.65 -13.71 -16.78
N GLU A 352 -6.80 -12.93 -17.42
CA GLU A 352 -6.05 -13.32 -18.62
C GLU A 352 -4.57 -12.93 -18.50
N TYR A 353 -3.67 -13.83 -18.93
CA TYR A 353 -2.23 -13.58 -19.03
C TYR A 353 -1.70 -14.11 -20.37
N THR A 354 -1.73 -13.28 -21.42
CA THR A 354 -1.42 -13.72 -22.79
C THR A 354 -0.27 -12.96 -23.44
N ARG A 355 0.04 -11.76 -22.97
CA ARG A 355 1.05 -10.88 -23.58
C ARG A 355 2.05 -10.32 -22.58
N THR A 356 3.18 -9.92 -23.13
CA THR A 356 4.19 -9.18 -22.39
C THR A 356 3.75 -7.75 -22.09
N ILE A 357 4.26 -7.20 -21.00
CA ILE A 357 4.19 -5.76 -20.74
C ILE A 357 5.29 -5.09 -21.55
N PRO A 358 5.02 -4.12 -22.43
CA PRO A 358 6.04 -3.54 -23.31
C PRO A 358 7.27 -2.99 -22.57
N LEU A 359 7.07 -2.40 -21.36
CA LEU A 359 8.15 -1.88 -20.52
C LEU A 359 8.94 -2.99 -19.80
N PHE A 360 8.43 -4.19 -19.72
CA PHE A 360 8.98 -5.31 -18.96
C PHE A 360 8.92 -6.63 -19.74
N SER A 361 9.11 -6.58 -21.06
CA SER A 361 9.00 -7.76 -21.93
C SER A 361 9.89 -8.93 -21.49
N ASN A 362 11.07 -8.63 -20.90
CA ASN A 362 11.97 -9.63 -20.35
C ASN A 362 11.52 -10.21 -18.99
N ARG A 363 10.34 -9.83 -18.51
CA ARG A 363 9.72 -10.32 -17.26
C ARG A 363 8.52 -11.21 -17.52
N PHE A 364 8.21 -11.49 -18.76
CA PHE A 364 7.15 -12.42 -19.11
C PHE A 364 7.45 -13.81 -18.56
N GLN A 365 6.43 -14.47 -18.02
CA GLN A 365 6.52 -15.78 -17.37
C GLN A 365 5.80 -16.80 -18.25
N GLU A 366 6.56 -17.62 -18.99
CA GLU A 366 5.97 -18.65 -19.85
C GLU A 366 5.23 -19.73 -19.05
N ASP A 367 5.76 -20.12 -17.89
CA ASP A 367 5.15 -21.06 -16.95
C ASP A 367 3.78 -20.56 -16.43
N LEU A 368 3.69 -19.27 -16.13
CA LEU A 368 2.44 -18.64 -15.74
C LEU A 368 1.44 -18.60 -16.91
N LYS A 369 1.89 -18.29 -18.11
CA LYS A 369 1.07 -18.32 -19.33
C LYS A 369 0.50 -19.71 -19.60
N GLU A 370 1.32 -20.74 -19.53
CA GLU A 370 0.90 -22.13 -19.67
C GLU A 370 -0.15 -22.52 -18.62
N ALA A 371 0.04 -22.08 -17.37
CA ALA A 371 -0.93 -22.29 -16.30
C ALA A 371 -2.28 -21.61 -16.60
N TYR A 372 -2.27 -20.35 -17.09
CA TYR A 372 -3.51 -19.65 -17.49
C TYR A 372 -4.19 -20.32 -18.69
N GLN A 373 -3.41 -20.80 -19.68
CA GLN A 373 -3.95 -21.51 -20.83
C GLN A 373 -4.61 -22.83 -20.43
N SER A 374 -4.01 -23.54 -19.47
CA SER A 374 -4.55 -24.82 -18.97
C SER A 374 -5.80 -24.60 -18.10
N ALA A 375 -5.80 -23.61 -17.23
CA ALA A 375 -6.89 -23.33 -16.30
C ALA A 375 -8.08 -22.65 -16.96
N GLN A 376 -7.87 -21.88 -18.04
CA GLN A 376 -8.89 -21.07 -18.73
C GLN A 376 -9.78 -20.27 -17.77
N PRO A 377 -9.21 -19.47 -16.87
CA PRO A 377 -9.98 -18.78 -15.86
C PRO A 377 -10.95 -17.75 -16.44
N GLU A 378 -11.99 -17.43 -15.66
CA GLU A 378 -12.96 -16.41 -16.01
C GLU A 378 -12.29 -15.02 -16.08
N ARG A 379 -12.71 -14.20 -17.05
CA ARG A 379 -12.26 -12.80 -17.17
C ARG A 379 -12.64 -11.98 -15.95
N LEU A 380 -11.74 -11.09 -15.54
CA LEU A 380 -12.05 -10.11 -14.51
C LEU A 380 -13.01 -9.03 -15.07
N PRO A 381 -14.03 -8.62 -14.29
CA PRO A 381 -14.98 -7.59 -14.74
C PRO A 381 -14.42 -6.16 -14.63
N PHE A 382 -13.15 -6.00 -14.31
CA PHE A 382 -12.44 -4.72 -14.15
C PHE A 382 -11.01 -4.83 -14.69
N ASN A 383 -10.37 -3.70 -14.90
CA ASN A 383 -8.99 -3.63 -15.34
C ASN A 383 -8.05 -3.28 -14.18
N ILE A 384 -6.96 -4.04 -14.03
CA ILE A 384 -5.94 -3.86 -13.00
C ILE A 384 -4.56 -4.24 -13.51
N GLY A 385 -3.49 -3.71 -12.89
CA GLY A 385 -2.11 -4.06 -13.22
C GLY A 385 -1.59 -3.38 -14.49
N TYR A 386 -0.45 -3.86 -14.97
CA TYR A 386 0.30 -3.20 -16.05
C TYR A 386 -0.40 -3.23 -17.42
N ASN A 387 -1.18 -4.25 -17.69
CA ASN A 387 -1.89 -4.40 -18.97
C ASN A 387 -3.33 -3.85 -18.94
N ALA A 388 -3.74 -3.19 -17.84
CA ALA A 388 -5.07 -2.61 -17.68
C ALA A 388 -5.52 -1.72 -18.86
N GLN A 389 -4.61 -0.94 -19.43
CA GLN A 389 -4.89 -0.09 -20.58
C GLN A 389 -5.20 -0.85 -21.87
N TYR A 390 -4.86 -2.13 -21.95
CA TYR A 390 -5.12 -3.02 -23.10
C TYR A 390 -6.31 -3.94 -22.86
N GLY A 391 -7.02 -3.79 -21.72
CA GLY A 391 -8.15 -4.62 -21.35
C GLY A 391 -7.78 -6.04 -20.94
N GLU A 392 -6.50 -6.33 -20.74
CA GLU A 392 -5.98 -7.59 -20.22
C GLU A 392 -5.49 -7.40 -18.80
N CYS A 393 -5.97 -8.22 -17.92
CA CYS A 393 -5.54 -8.20 -16.52
C CYS A 393 -5.66 -9.59 -15.91
N ASN A 394 -4.80 -9.83 -14.95
CA ASN A 394 -4.70 -11.08 -14.24
C ASN A 394 -4.60 -10.86 -12.74
N LEU A 395 -5.13 -11.83 -11.99
CA LEU A 395 -4.93 -11.94 -10.56
C LEU A 395 -4.67 -13.40 -10.19
N GLN A 396 -3.93 -13.60 -9.15
CA GLN A 396 -3.67 -14.86 -8.48
C GLN A 396 -4.13 -14.71 -7.04
N LEU A 397 -5.12 -15.51 -6.64
CA LEU A 397 -5.57 -15.62 -5.25
C LEU A 397 -4.95 -16.86 -4.62
N ALA A 398 -3.96 -16.67 -3.78
CA ALA A 398 -3.26 -17.71 -3.07
C ALA A 398 -3.76 -17.81 -1.62
N THR A 399 -4.15 -19.00 -1.16
CA THR A 399 -4.70 -19.25 0.18
C THR A 399 -4.02 -20.44 0.85
N LYS A 400 -3.88 -20.39 2.20
CA LYS A 400 -3.42 -21.49 3.07
C LYS A 400 -4.54 -22.00 3.93
#